data_6a06d421f3774ace97490f4cf82d4894
#
_entry.id   6a06d421f3774ace97490f4cf82d4894
#
_cell.length_a   1.000
_cell.length_b   1.000
_cell.length_c   1.000
_cell.angle_alpha   90.00
_cell.angle_beta   90.00
_cell.angle_gamma   90.00
#
_symmetry.space_group_name_H-M   'P 1'
#
loop_
_entity.id
_entity.type
_entity.pdbx_description
1 polymer ?
#
loop_
_entity_poly.entity_id
_entity_poly.type
_entity_poly.pdbx_seq_one_letter_code
_entity_poly.pdbx_strand_id
1 'polypeptide(L)'
;QPIIAENPSVLVSMHAHDLGDHPQLSKEMCQFYYRVTGILSSAEMGDRSLRAVLLSLGRENGLQELLPHLSLYFQKEVKSSTRSLRRLRTLVAGVEAVWANPQLHVEFHLQQMLPAVFTCIVASKLGSSASEDHWSLRSHAAMVIAKVCTKFGGLFPDLQARVCKTYVDAMQPDKSLASMYGGLVGLSALGQNIVRTIL
;
A
#
# COMPACT_ATOMS: atom_id res chain seq x y z
N GLN A 1 28.73 -26.36 -11.45
CA GLN A 1 28.68 -25.89 -10.05
C GLN A 1 27.23 -25.57 -9.71
N PRO A 2 26.70 -26.04 -8.58
CA PRO A 2 25.28 -25.92 -8.28
C PRO A 2 24.95 -24.52 -7.77
N ILE A 3 23.85 -23.99 -8.29
CA ILE A 3 23.19 -22.79 -7.84
C ILE A 3 22.74 -23.04 -6.38
N ILE A 4 23.25 -22.24 -5.47
CA ILE A 4 22.90 -22.27 -4.05
C ILE A 4 21.42 -21.91 -3.92
N ALA A 5 20.61 -22.90 -3.60
CA ALA A 5 19.24 -22.68 -3.15
C ALA A 5 19.32 -21.92 -1.82
N GLU A 6 18.97 -20.65 -1.82
CA GLU A 6 18.83 -19.87 -0.60
C GLU A 6 17.77 -20.52 0.29
N ASN A 7 18.19 -20.91 1.47
CA ASN A 7 17.42 -21.68 2.43
C ASN A 7 16.24 -20.80 2.94
N PRO A 8 14.97 -21.21 2.78
CA PRO A 8 13.83 -20.41 3.24
C PRO A 8 13.85 -20.10 4.74
N SER A 9 14.64 -20.84 5.52
CA SER A 9 14.83 -20.63 6.95
C SER A 9 15.53 -19.31 7.30
N VAL A 10 16.35 -18.73 6.39
CA VAL A 10 17.11 -17.49 6.64
C VAL A 10 16.20 -16.27 6.46
N LEU A 11 15.27 -16.31 5.52
CA LEU A 11 14.28 -15.23 5.33
C LEU A 11 13.27 -15.16 6.48
N VAL A 12 12.93 -16.30 7.09
CA VAL A 12 12.05 -16.36 8.26
C VAL A 12 12.70 -15.70 9.49
N SER A 13 14.03 -15.79 9.62
CA SER A 13 14.74 -15.22 10.78
C SER A 13 14.80 -13.69 10.79
N MET A 14 14.82 -13.03 9.62
CA MET A 14 14.95 -11.56 9.57
C MET A 14 13.65 -10.80 9.88
N HIS A 15 12.49 -11.45 9.76
CA HIS A 15 11.17 -10.86 10.04
C HIS A 15 10.55 -11.34 11.37
N ALA A 16 11.18 -12.32 12.03
CA ALA A 16 10.71 -12.88 13.30
C ALA A 16 10.66 -11.84 14.44
N HIS A 17 11.47 -10.78 14.36
CA HIS A 17 11.47 -9.69 15.35
C HIS A 17 10.28 -8.74 15.26
N ASP A 18 9.52 -8.74 14.16
CA ASP A 18 8.41 -7.79 13.97
C ASP A 18 7.08 -8.26 14.57
N LEU A 19 6.87 -9.55 14.74
CA LEU A 19 5.65 -10.08 15.38
C LEU A 19 5.78 -10.22 16.90
N GLY A 20 6.96 -10.00 17.52
CA GLY A 20 7.16 -10.18 18.95
C GLY A 20 6.34 -11.37 19.51
N ASP A 21 6.62 -11.91 20.64
CA ASP A 21 5.74 -12.91 21.30
C ASP A 21 4.30 -12.36 21.46
N HIS A 22 3.52 -12.30 20.34
CA HIS A 22 2.09 -12.03 20.39
C HIS A 22 1.36 -13.34 20.70
N PRO A 23 0.96 -13.56 21.95
CA PRO A 23 0.32 -14.80 22.39
C PRO A 23 -1.08 -15.02 21.77
N GLN A 24 -1.50 -14.16 20.86
CA GLN A 24 -2.85 -14.15 20.28
C GLN A 24 -2.94 -14.71 18.85
N LEU A 25 -1.83 -14.81 18.10
CA LEU A 25 -1.87 -15.35 16.74
C LEU A 25 -1.54 -16.84 16.70
N SER A 26 -2.33 -17.61 15.94
CA SER A 26 -2.02 -19.01 15.71
C SER A 26 -0.72 -19.18 14.89
N LYS A 27 -0.09 -20.36 14.98
CA LYS A 27 1.10 -20.67 14.20
C LYS A 27 0.84 -20.57 12.70
N GLU A 28 -0.34 -20.97 12.25
CA GLU A 28 -0.78 -20.92 10.87
C GLU A 28 -0.88 -19.45 10.39
N MET A 29 -1.43 -18.57 11.22
CA MET A 29 -1.52 -17.15 10.92
C MET A 29 -0.15 -16.48 10.84
N CYS A 30 0.76 -16.83 11.74
CA CYS A 30 2.16 -16.37 11.68
C CYS A 30 2.84 -16.85 10.39
N GLN A 31 2.71 -18.12 10.03
CA GLN A 31 3.27 -18.67 8.78
C GLN A 31 2.68 -17.98 7.54
N PHE A 32 1.38 -17.74 7.54
CA PHE A 32 0.72 -17.01 6.47
C PHE A 32 1.28 -15.59 6.35
N TYR A 33 1.39 -14.86 7.46
CA TYR A 33 1.95 -13.51 7.50
C TYR A 33 3.37 -13.47 6.91
N TYR A 34 4.27 -14.36 7.36
CA TYR A 34 5.64 -14.40 6.85
C TYR A 34 5.71 -14.75 5.36
N ARG A 35 4.87 -15.67 4.91
CA ARG A 35 4.79 -16.00 3.48
C ARG A 35 4.33 -14.80 2.66
N VAL A 36 3.27 -14.12 3.07
CA VAL A 36 2.73 -12.95 2.39
C VAL A 36 3.75 -11.82 2.34
N THR A 37 4.32 -11.44 3.48
CA THR A 37 5.30 -10.36 3.57
C THR A 37 6.59 -10.68 2.81
N GLY A 38 7.06 -11.92 2.85
CA GLY A 38 8.21 -12.39 2.09
C GLY A 38 7.98 -12.26 0.57
N ILE A 39 6.81 -12.68 0.08
CA ILE A 39 6.46 -12.57 -1.34
C ILE A 39 6.29 -11.10 -1.75
N LEU A 40 5.59 -10.28 -0.96
CA LEU A 40 5.44 -8.86 -1.24
C LEU A 40 6.78 -8.12 -1.29
N SER A 41 7.77 -8.58 -0.52
CA SER A 41 9.11 -7.99 -0.48
C SER A 41 10.00 -8.40 -1.65
N SER A 42 9.88 -9.63 -2.16
CA SER A 42 10.80 -10.21 -3.15
C SER A 42 10.23 -10.32 -4.56
N ALA A 43 8.90 -10.49 -4.70
CA ALA A 43 8.26 -10.73 -5.98
C ALA A 43 8.26 -9.51 -6.93
N GLU A 44 8.10 -9.79 -8.20
CA GLU A 44 7.86 -8.79 -9.24
C GLU A 44 6.39 -8.76 -9.66
N MET A 45 5.97 -7.61 -10.20
CA MET A 45 4.64 -7.51 -10.78
C MET A 45 4.51 -8.51 -11.95
N GLY A 46 3.46 -9.35 -11.87
CA GLY A 46 3.24 -10.42 -12.84
C GLY A 46 3.62 -11.82 -12.34
N ASP A 47 4.39 -11.94 -11.28
CA ASP A 47 4.72 -13.24 -10.67
C ASP A 47 3.47 -14.02 -10.26
N ARG A 48 3.49 -15.33 -10.48
CA ARG A 48 2.39 -16.22 -10.08
C ARG A 48 2.19 -16.21 -8.56
N SER A 49 3.28 -16.21 -7.80
CA SER A 49 3.27 -16.15 -6.34
C SER A 49 2.64 -14.86 -5.82
N LEU A 50 3.00 -13.72 -6.41
CA LEU A 50 2.39 -12.43 -6.06
C LEU A 50 0.89 -12.43 -6.36
N ARG A 51 0.48 -12.92 -7.55
CA ARG A 51 -0.94 -13.02 -7.90
C ARG A 51 -1.72 -13.87 -6.91
N ALA A 52 -1.16 -15.01 -6.50
CA ALA A 52 -1.78 -15.88 -5.49
C ALA A 52 -1.94 -15.15 -4.15
N VAL A 53 -0.90 -14.43 -3.69
CA VAL A 53 -0.97 -13.64 -2.45
C VAL A 53 -2.00 -12.54 -2.54
N LEU A 54 -2.05 -11.78 -3.64
CA LEU A 54 -3.04 -10.71 -3.83
C LEU A 54 -4.47 -11.26 -3.84
N LEU A 55 -4.70 -12.41 -4.46
CA LEU A 55 -5.99 -13.08 -4.45
C LEU A 55 -6.39 -13.54 -3.04
N SER A 56 -5.44 -14.11 -2.28
CA SER A 56 -5.66 -14.51 -0.90
C SER A 56 -5.98 -13.31 -0.01
N LEU A 57 -5.18 -12.24 -0.06
CA LEU A 57 -5.44 -11.00 0.68
C LEU A 57 -6.81 -10.39 0.34
N GLY A 58 -7.24 -10.51 -0.92
CA GLY A 58 -8.50 -9.94 -1.39
C GLY A 58 -9.74 -10.77 -1.12
N ARG A 59 -9.63 -12.01 -0.62
CA ARG A 59 -10.77 -12.95 -0.51
C ARG A 59 -10.87 -13.71 0.79
N GLU A 60 -9.74 -13.97 1.46
CA GLU A 60 -9.74 -14.76 2.68
C GLU A 60 -10.44 -14.02 3.83
N ASN A 61 -11.31 -14.72 4.55
CA ASN A 61 -12.06 -14.17 5.67
C ASN A 61 -11.32 -14.24 7.02
N GLY A 62 -10.37 -15.17 7.15
CA GLY A 62 -9.61 -15.38 8.38
C GLY A 62 -8.52 -14.35 8.66
N LEU A 63 -8.39 -13.29 7.84
CA LEU A 63 -7.28 -12.34 7.95
C LEU A 63 -7.56 -11.16 8.89
N GLN A 64 -8.73 -11.11 9.54
CA GLN A 64 -9.10 -10.01 10.41
C GLN A 64 -8.09 -9.77 11.54
N GLU A 65 -7.59 -10.84 12.15
CA GLU A 65 -6.58 -10.77 13.22
C GLU A 65 -5.21 -10.30 12.74
N LEU A 66 -4.92 -10.46 11.44
CA LEU A 66 -3.67 -10.00 10.82
C LEU A 66 -3.72 -8.53 10.37
N LEU A 67 -4.88 -7.90 10.29
CA LEU A 67 -4.99 -6.53 9.81
C LEU A 67 -4.11 -5.52 10.56
N PRO A 68 -4.02 -5.54 11.90
CA PRO A 68 -3.11 -4.64 12.62
C PRO A 68 -1.65 -4.81 12.17
N HIS A 69 -1.20 -6.08 12.04
CA HIS A 69 0.17 -6.41 11.65
C HIS A 69 0.46 -6.04 10.19
N LEU A 70 -0.48 -6.33 9.28
CA LEU A 70 -0.37 -5.95 7.87
C LEU A 70 -0.36 -4.42 7.71
N SER A 71 -1.16 -3.70 8.51
CA SER A 71 -1.19 -2.23 8.47
C SER A 71 0.15 -1.63 8.87
N LEU A 72 0.75 -2.12 9.94
CA LEU A 72 2.10 -1.72 10.37
C LEU A 72 3.17 -2.11 9.35
N TYR A 73 3.08 -3.31 8.79
CA TYR A 73 3.99 -3.78 7.75
C TYR A 73 3.96 -2.85 6.54
N PHE A 74 2.79 -2.55 5.98
CA PHE A 74 2.67 -1.67 4.81
C PHE A 74 3.21 -0.27 5.11
N GLN A 75 2.91 0.28 6.29
CA GLN A 75 3.40 1.59 6.69
C GLN A 75 4.93 1.63 6.76
N LYS A 76 5.55 0.63 7.39
CA LYS A 76 7.00 0.52 7.55
C LYS A 76 7.69 0.29 6.21
N GLU A 77 7.19 -0.68 5.43
CA GLU A 77 7.82 -1.08 4.17
C GLU A 77 7.73 0.00 3.09
N VAL A 78 6.61 0.70 2.95
CA VAL A 78 6.53 1.84 2.02
C VAL A 78 7.53 2.92 2.41
N LYS A 79 7.65 3.23 3.70
CA LYS A 79 8.56 4.26 4.20
C LYS A 79 10.03 3.91 3.95
N SER A 80 10.41 2.64 4.10
CA SER A 80 11.77 2.16 3.87
C SER A 80 12.10 1.93 2.40
N SER A 81 11.10 1.68 1.55
CA SER A 81 11.25 1.26 0.16
C SER A 81 11.06 2.38 -0.88
N THR A 82 11.08 3.65 -0.48
CA THR A 82 10.82 4.79 -1.39
C THR A 82 11.75 4.84 -2.60
N ARG A 83 12.92 4.22 -2.52
CA ARG A 83 13.89 4.11 -3.63
C ARG A 83 13.66 2.92 -4.56
N SER A 84 12.70 2.04 -4.28
CA SER A 84 12.44 0.85 -5.08
C SER A 84 11.00 0.87 -5.61
N LEU A 85 10.82 1.35 -6.85
CA LEU A 85 9.49 1.38 -7.49
C LEU A 85 8.88 -0.01 -7.60
N ARG A 86 9.70 -1.04 -7.82
CA ARG A 86 9.25 -2.42 -7.85
C ARG A 86 8.53 -2.80 -6.54
N ARG A 87 9.19 -2.56 -5.39
CA ARG A 87 8.59 -2.85 -4.08
C ARG A 87 7.36 -1.99 -3.80
N LEU A 88 7.41 -0.71 -4.13
CA LEU A 88 6.25 0.16 -3.93
C LEU A 88 5.03 -0.30 -4.72
N ARG A 89 5.22 -0.78 -5.96
CA ARG A 89 4.13 -1.32 -6.78
C ARG A 89 3.50 -2.56 -6.15
N THR A 90 4.31 -3.51 -5.66
CA THR A 90 3.80 -4.71 -4.98
C THR A 90 3.10 -4.36 -3.67
N LEU A 91 3.62 -3.41 -2.91
CA LEU A 91 3.01 -2.96 -1.65
C LEU A 91 1.67 -2.26 -1.90
N VAL A 92 1.58 -1.35 -2.88
CA VAL A 92 0.31 -0.68 -3.23
C VAL A 92 -0.72 -1.70 -3.70
N ALA A 93 -0.32 -2.68 -4.52
CA ALA A 93 -1.22 -3.77 -4.93
C ALA A 93 -1.69 -4.62 -3.73
N GLY A 94 -0.80 -4.88 -2.77
CA GLY A 94 -1.14 -5.57 -1.52
C GLY A 94 -2.17 -4.80 -0.68
N VAL A 95 -1.95 -3.49 -0.50
CA VAL A 95 -2.91 -2.62 0.19
C VAL A 95 -4.25 -2.59 -0.55
N GLU A 96 -4.23 -2.46 -1.87
CA GLU A 96 -5.46 -2.49 -2.69
C GLU A 96 -6.23 -3.80 -2.48
N ALA A 97 -5.54 -4.94 -2.49
CA ALA A 97 -6.16 -6.25 -2.27
C ALA A 97 -6.81 -6.35 -0.89
N VAL A 98 -6.12 -5.91 0.18
CA VAL A 98 -6.68 -5.88 1.53
C VAL A 98 -7.90 -4.97 1.62
N TRP A 99 -7.84 -3.76 1.05
CA TRP A 99 -8.96 -2.81 1.07
C TRP A 99 -10.15 -3.25 0.22
N ALA A 100 -9.91 -4.02 -0.84
CA ALA A 100 -10.95 -4.60 -1.67
C ALA A 100 -11.67 -5.78 -1.01
N ASN A 101 -11.07 -6.44 -0.02
CA ASN A 101 -11.63 -7.62 0.63
C ASN A 101 -12.95 -7.28 1.33
N PRO A 102 -14.07 -7.90 0.93
CA PRO A 102 -15.38 -7.62 1.51
C PRO A 102 -15.60 -8.30 2.87
N GLN A 103 -14.71 -9.23 3.25
CA GLN A 103 -14.82 -10.01 4.48
C GLN A 103 -14.09 -9.34 5.66
N LEU A 104 -13.33 -8.27 5.39
CA LEU A 104 -12.50 -7.61 6.40
C LEU A 104 -13.06 -6.25 6.79
N HIS A 105 -13.03 -5.97 8.07
CA HIS A 105 -13.36 -4.65 8.64
C HIS A 105 -12.14 -3.73 8.58
N VAL A 106 -11.74 -3.38 7.36
CA VAL A 106 -10.54 -2.56 7.10
C VAL A 106 -10.71 -1.10 7.49
N GLU A 107 -11.94 -0.64 7.69
CA GLU A 107 -12.29 0.72 8.10
C GLU A 107 -11.59 1.15 9.39
N PHE A 108 -11.38 0.23 10.33
CA PHE A 108 -10.67 0.50 11.59
C PHE A 108 -9.17 0.75 11.42
N HIS A 109 -8.60 0.32 10.29
CA HIS A 109 -7.17 0.43 9.98
C HIS A 109 -6.84 1.42 8.86
N LEU A 110 -7.85 2.09 8.28
CA LEU A 110 -7.65 3.06 7.19
C LEU A 110 -6.68 4.18 7.60
N GLN A 111 -6.83 4.72 8.82
CA GLN A 111 -6.00 5.82 9.31
C GLN A 111 -4.51 5.45 9.37
N GLN A 112 -4.20 4.18 9.59
CA GLN A 112 -2.82 3.67 9.63
C GLN A 112 -2.24 3.46 8.25
N MET A 113 -3.05 2.97 7.30
CA MET A 113 -2.58 2.58 5.96
C MET A 113 -2.58 3.73 4.95
N LEU A 114 -3.51 4.70 5.08
CA LEU A 114 -3.63 5.84 4.17
C LEU A 114 -2.32 6.62 3.98
N PRO A 115 -1.54 6.97 5.05
CA PRO A 115 -0.28 7.70 4.88
C PRO A 115 0.74 6.96 4.01
N ALA A 116 0.76 5.63 4.04
CA ALA A 116 1.65 4.83 3.21
C ALA A 116 1.30 5.00 1.72
N VAL A 117 0.00 4.90 1.37
CA VAL A 117 -0.45 5.09 -0.01
C VAL A 117 -0.25 6.54 -0.46
N PHE A 118 -0.52 7.54 0.39
CA PHE A 118 -0.24 8.93 0.08
C PHE A 118 1.25 9.18 -0.20
N THR A 119 2.15 8.53 0.52
CA THR A 119 3.59 8.61 0.22
C THR A 119 3.87 8.17 -1.21
N CYS A 120 3.21 7.13 -1.72
CA CYS A 120 3.36 6.68 -3.11
C CYS A 120 2.77 7.66 -4.13
N ILE A 121 1.91 8.61 -3.72
CA ILE A 121 1.30 9.61 -4.60
C ILE A 121 2.08 10.92 -4.58
N VAL A 122 2.33 11.49 -3.39
CA VAL A 122 2.78 12.88 -3.24
C VAL A 122 4.23 13.04 -2.82
N ALA A 123 4.99 11.97 -2.58
CA ALA A 123 6.40 12.09 -2.21
C ALA A 123 7.20 12.83 -3.30
N SER A 124 8.14 13.68 -2.91
CA SER A 124 8.98 14.46 -3.84
C SER A 124 9.87 13.57 -4.72
N LYS A 125 10.34 12.45 -4.17
CA LYS A 125 11.19 11.48 -4.88
C LYS A 125 10.69 10.07 -4.62
N LEU A 126 10.53 9.30 -5.70
CA LEU A 126 10.26 7.86 -5.69
C LEU A 126 11.16 7.22 -6.74
N GLY A 127 11.69 6.04 -6.41
CA GLY A 127 12.64 5.34 -7.26
C GLY A 127 14.10 5.72 -7.00
N SER A 128 15.02 5.00 -7.62
CA SER A 128 16.46 5.21 -7.52
C SER A 128 16.95 6.30 -8.48
N SER A 129 16.26 6.49 -9.60
CA SER A 129 16.56 7.46 -10.67
C SER A 129 15.32 8.26 -11.07
N ALA A 130 15.53 9.49 -11.53
CA ALA A 130 14.48 10.34 -12.08
C ALA A 130 13.91 9.81 -13.42
N SER A 131 14.66 8.94 -14.11
CA SER A 131 14.24 8.31 -15.36
C SER A 131 13.30 7.11 -15.17
N GLU A 132 13.18 6.59 -13.93
CA GLU A 132 12.26 5.51 -13.63
C GLU A 132 10.81 5.97 -13.73
N ASP A 133 9.92 5.10 -14.26
CA ASP A 133 8.49 5.38 -14.37
C ASP A 133 7.81 5.32 -12.98
N HIS A 134 7.92 6.42 -12.24
CA HIS A 134 7.17 6.59 -11.01
C HIS A 134 5.76 7.18 -11.24
N TRP A 135 5.46 7.63 -12.46
CA TRP A 135 4.18 8.25 -12.80
C TRP A 135 3.05 7.24 -12.77
N SER A 136 3.25 6.06 -13.35
CA SER A 136 2.28 4.96 -13.31
C SER A 136 1.98 4.49 -11.90
N LEU A 137 2.99 4.44 -11.01
CA LEU A 137 2.77 4.13 -9.59
C LEU A 137 1.89 5.17 -8.90
N ARG A 138 2.16 6.48 -9.13
CA ARG A 138 1.37 7.58 -8.56
C ARG A 138 -0.09 7.50 -9.01
N SER A 139 -0.30 7.28 -10.30
CA SER A 139 -1.64 7.14 -10.88
C SER A 139 -2.39 5.94 -10.31
N HIS A 140 -1.73 4.79 -10.19
CA HIS A 140 -2.33 3.60 -9.58
C HIS A 140 -2.69 3.84 -8.11
N ALA A 141 -1.78 4.39 -7.32
CA ALA A 141 -2.04 4.70 -5.91
C ALA A 141 -3.18 5.72 -5.74
N ALA A 142 -3.26 6.72 -6.62
CA ALA A 142 -4.37 7.69 -6.63
C ALA A 142 -5.74 7.02 -6.91
N MET A 143 -5.78 6.08 -7.85
CA MET A 143 -7.00 5.29 -8.12
C MET A 143 -7.39 4.42 -6.92
N VAL A 144 -6.43 3.86 -6.21
CA VAL A 144 -6.67 3.08 -4.98
C VAL A 144 -7.32 3.97 -3.91
N ILE A 145 -6.81 5.19 -3.69
CA ILE A 145 -7.44 6.16 -2.77
C ILE A 145 -8.86 6.55 -3.21
N ALA A 146 -9.07 6.77 -4.51
CA ALA A 146 -10.41 7.10 -5.02
C ALA A 146 -11.42 5.97 -4.74
N LYS A 147 -11.04 4.70 -4.92
CA LYS A 147 -11.86 3.54 -4.55
C LYS A 147 -12.18 3.53 -3.05
N VAL A 148 -11.21 3.87 -2.21
CA VAL A 148 -11.40 3.96 -0.75
C VAL A 148 -12.40 5.06 -0.41
N CYS A 149 -12.29 6.25 -1.01
CA CYS A 149 -13.24 7.34 -0.81
C CYS A 149 -14.66 6.93 -1.22
N THR A 150 -14.81 6.21 -2.34
CA THR A 150 -16.11 5.71 -2.79
C THR A 150 -16.66 4.64 -1.85
N LYS A 151 -15.83 3.70 -1.40
CA LYS A 151 -16.27 2.58 -0.54
C LYS A 151 -16.63 3.04 0.87
N PHE A 152 -15.83 3.95 1.45
CA PHE A 152 -15.91 4.32 2.87
C PHE A 152 -16.38 5.75 3.14
N GLY A 153 -16.62 6.56 2.10
CA GLY A 153 -17.07 7.94 2.25
C GLY A 153 -18.38 8.08 3.02
N GLY A 154 -19.28 7.10 2.92
CA GLY A 154 -20.52 7.07 3.70
C GLY A 154 -20.31 6.83 5.20
N LEU A 155 -19.25 6.10 5.57
CA LEU A 155 -18.88 5.84 6.98
C LEU A 155 -18.04 6.98 7.57
N PHE A 156 -17.23 7.65 6.75
CA PHE A 156 -16.34 8.73 7.16
C PHE A 156 -16.58 9.97 6.31
N PRO A 157 -17.56 10.82 6.68
CA PRO A 157 -17.91 12.01 5.87
C PRO A 157 -16.72 12.94 5.60
N ASP A 158 -15.77 13.02 6.53
CA ASP A 158 -14.59 13.89 6.41
C ASP A 158 -13.46 13.26 5.58
N LEU A 159 -13.55 11.97 5.22
CA LEU A 159 -12.49 11.26 4.52
C LEU A 159 -12.12 11.95 3.22
N GLN A 160 -13.09 12.26 2.40
CA GLN A 160 -12.89 12.88 1.10
C GLN A 160 -12.30 14.29 1.23
N ALA A 161 -12.77 15.09 2.17
CA ALA A 161 -12.24 16.43 2.42
C ALA A 161 -10.76 16.38 2.86
N ARG A 162 -10.41 15.44 3.73
CA ARG A 162 -9.01 15.23 4.17
C ARG A 162 -8.12 14.77 3.02
N VAL A 163 -8.61 13.88 2.18
CA VAL A 163 -7.91 13.42 0.96
C VAL A 163 -7.68 14.59 0.00
N CYS A 164 -8.71 15.38 -0.28
CA CYS A 164 -8.61 16.58 -1.12
C CYS A 164 -7.59 17.56 -0.57
N LYS A 165 -7.63 17.84 0.74
CA LYS A 165 -6.65 18.72 1.38
C LYS A 165 -5.22 18.23 1.16
N THR A 166 -4.95 16.93 1.34
CA THR A 166 -3.63 16.35 1.11
C THR A 166 -3.13 16.59 -0.32
N TYR A 167 -4.02 16.45 -1.31
CA TYR A 167 -3.67 16.68 -2.71
C TYR A 167 -3.44 18.17 -3.02
N VAL A 168 -4.28 19.05 -2.48
CA VAL A 168 -4.09 20.51 -2.62
C VAL A 168 -2.79 20.97 -1.97
N ASP A 169 -2.47 20.46 -0.79
CA ASP A 169 -1.21 20.74 -0.10
C ASP A 169 0.02 20.25 -0.92
N ALA A 170 -0.12 19.15 -1.67
CA ALA A 170 0.93 18.64 -2.55
C ALA A 170 1.13 19.48 -3.83
N MET A 171 0.17 20.34 -4.19
CA MET A 171 0.23 21.21 -5.37
C MET A 171 0.71 22.64 -5.05
N GLN A 172 1.08 22.95 -3.81
CA GLN A 172 1.60 24.27 -3.45
C GLN A 172 2.89 24.59 -4.22
N PRO A 173 3.17 25.89 -4.50
CA PRO A 173 4.29 26.31 -5.35
C PRO A 173 5.68 25.90 -4.85
N ASP A 174 5.82 25.61 -3.55
CA ASP A 174 7.06 25.14 -2.92
C ASP A 174 7.33 23.65 -3.13
N LYS A 175 6.39 22.92 -3.69
CA LYS A 175 6.48 21.47 -3.88
C LYS A 175 7.19 21.07 -5.17
N SER A 176 7.69 19.84 -5.21
CA SER A 176 8.30 19.30 -6.42
C SER A 176 7.26 19.04 -7.51
N LEU A 177 7.67 19.11 -8.80
CA LEU A 177 6.80 18.76 -9.92
C LEU A 177 6.19 17.36 -9.79
N ALA A 178 6.95 16.42 -9.21
CA ALA A 178 6.46 15.07 -8.98
C ALA A 178 5.35 15.02 -7.92
N SER A 179 5.44 15.85 -6.85
CA SER A 179 4.37 15.99 -5.84
C SER A 179 3.15 16.67 -6.44
N MET A 180 3.35 17.75 -7.22
CA MET A 180 2.27 18.46 -7.90
C MET A 180 1.51 17.55 -8.86
N TYR A 181 2.23 16.76 -9.66
CA TYR A 181 1.62 15.74 -10.52
C TYR A 181 0.79 14.75 -9.71
N GLY A 182 1.33 14.24 -8.59
CA GLY A 182 0.62 13.33 -7.70
C GLY A 182 -0.67 13.92 -7.15
N GLY A 183 -0.62 15.18 -6.71
CA GLY A 183 -1.79 15.93 -6.25
C GLY A 183 -2.86 16.09 -7.34
N LEU A 184 -2.42 16.49 -8.54
CA LEU A 184 -3.32 16.68 -9.70
C LEU A 184 -4.00 15.36 -10.11
N VAL A 185 -3.23 14.29 -10.26
CA VAL A 185 -3.77 12.95 -10.61
C VAL A 185 -4.68 12.44 -9.50
N GLY A 186 -4.34 12.69 -8.23
CA GLY A 186 -5.17 12.34 -7.09
C GLY A 186 -6.52 13.03 -7.12
N LEU A 187 -6.57 14.35 -7.32
CA LEU A 187 -7.83 15.08 -7.47
C LEU A 187 -8.64 14.62 -8.67
N SER A 188 -7.96 14.41 -9.81
CA SER A 188 -8.61 13.91 -11.03
C SER A 188 -9.28 12.54 -10.81
N ALA A 189 -8.62 11.65 -10.06
CA ALA A 189 -9.14 10.31 -9.75
C ALA A 189 -10.40 10.35 -8.86
N LEU A 190 -10.57 11.38 -8.02
CA LEU A 190 -11.77 11.56 -7.19
C LEU A 190 -13.01 11.99 -7.98
N GLY A 191 -12.84 12.45 -9.22
CA GLY A 191 -13.92 12.79 -10.14
C GLY A 191 -14.09 14.28 -10.41
N GLN A 192 -14.75 14.58 -11.54
CA GLN A 192 -14.87 15.94 -12.09
C GLN A 192 -15.58 16.94 -11.15
N ASN A 193 -16.57 16.48 -10.38
CA ASN A 193 -17.30 17.37 -9.49
C ASN A 193 -16.42 17.94 -8.39
N ILE A 194 -15.49 17.12 -7.88
CA ILE A 194 -14.54 17.54 -6.85
C ILE A 194 -13.54 18.54 -7.43
N VAL A 195 -13.01 18.23 -8.60
CA VAL A 195 -12.06 19.13 -9.31
C VAL A 195 -12.68 20.52 -9.50
N ARG A 196 -13.94 20.59 -9.95
CA ARG A 196 -14.66 21.87 -10.16
C ARG A 196 -14.93 22.66 -8.88
N THR A 197 -14.98 21.98 -7.73
CA THR A 197 -15.24 22.63 -6.44
C THR A 197 -13.97 23.19 -5.82
N ILE A 198 -12.80 22.61 -6.15
CA ILE A 198 -11.53 22.90 -5.50
C ILE A 198 -10.63 23.83 -6.35
N LEU A 199 -10.69 23.68 -7.68
CA LEU A 199 -9.93 24.49 -8.65
C LEU A 199 -10.80 25.59 -9.24
#